data_3776c48769e25ee0a2d07004a1fd54e4
#
_entry.id   3776c48769e25ee0a2d07004a1fd54e4
#
_cell.length_a   1.000
_cell.length_b   1.000
_cell.length_c   1.000
_cell.angle_alpha   90.00
_cell.angle_beta   90.00
_cell.angle_gamma   90.00
#
_symmetry.space_group_name_H-M   'P 1'
#
loop_
_entity.id
_entity.type
_entity.pdbx_description
1 polymer ?
#
loop_
_entity_poly.entity_id
_entity_poly.type
_entity_poly.pdbx_seq_one_letter_code
_entity_poly.pdbx_strand_id
1 'polypeptide(L)'
;MISLRMDDAGTWNEMAMVGRIARTHGISGHLIVDLETDFPEQRFYAGATLHVHRAGQTEQLIVTNVRMHQGRPIVGFDGIETMTQAEEFLGLELRVPATELVLLPEGTYYRHELIGCNVQLSDGLVLGEVIQVEGSSEGSRLVVRAGSDELLVPLVNHICVKIEPKAGVIVIDPPSGLLELNKTAKQQGGR
;
A
#
# COMPACT_ATOMS: atom_id res chain seq x y z
N MET A 1 23.65 29.79 -8.16
CA MET A 1 22.82 28.61 -7.80
C MET A 1 22.89 27.65 -8.98
N ILE A 2 23.66 26.57 -8.84
CA ILE A 2 23.87 25.58 -9.89
C ILE A 2 22.74 24.57 -9.76
N SER A 3 21.76 24.65 -10.67
CA SER A 3 20.73 23.60 -10.83
C SER A 3 21.45 22.37 -11.38
N LEU A 4 21.59 21.35 -10.56
CA LEU A 4 22.03 20.02 -11.00
C LEU A 4 20.92 19.44 -11.91
N ARG A 5 21.13 19.52 -13.21
CA ARG A 5 20.39 18.73 -14.20
C ARG A 5 20.85 17.27 -14.01
N MET A 6 20.13 16.50 -13.22
CA MET A 6 20.22 15.05 -13.24
C MET A 6 19.48 14.57 -14.49
N ASP A 7 20.02 13.58 -15.19
CA ASP A 7 19.42 12.98 -16.39
C ASP A 7 18.05 12.43 -16.04
N ASP A 8 17.01 13.13 -16.51
CA ASP A 8 15.63 13.06 -16.02
C ASP A 8 14.99 11.68 -16.28
N ALA A 9 15.34 11.03 -17.38
CA ALA A 9 14.79 9.71 -17.74
C ALA A 9 15.28 8.55 -16.85
N GLY A 10 16.50 8.58 -16.35
CA GLY A 10 17.04 7.59 -15.42
C GLY A 10 16.33 7.67 -14.06
N THR A 11 16.23 8.88 -13.53
CA THR A 11 15.59 9.13 -12.25
C THR A 11 14.09 8.76 -12.24
N TRP A 12 13.36 9.05 -13.33
CA TRP A 12 11.94 8.68 -13.48
C TRP A 12 11.71 7.16 -13.45
N ASN A 13 12.56 6.39 -14.12
CA ASN A 13 12.45 4.94 -14.18
C ASN A 13 12.77 4.26 -12.84
N GLU A 14 13.52 4.92 -11.97
CA GLU A 14 13.83 4.46 -10.61
C GLU A 14 12.73 4.83 -9.60
N MET A 15 11.75 5.64 -10.00
CA MET A 15 10.62 6.00 -9.16
C MET A 15 9.53 4.94 -9.22
N ALA A 16 8.88 4.70 -8.08
CA ALA A 16 7.75 3.80 -7.99
C ALA A 16 6.43 4.53 -8.23
N MET A 17 5.57 3.95 -9.05
CA MET A 17 4.23 4.42 -9.29
C MET A 17 3.36 4.20 -8.04
N VAL A 18 2.64 5.24 -7.63
CA VAL A 18 1.71 5.22 -6.48
C VAL A 18 0.27 5.53 -6.88
N GLY A 19 0.06 6.01 -8.10
CA GLY A 19 -1.26 6.27 -8.64
C GLY A 19 -1.21 6.83 -10.05
N ARG A 20 -2.42 6.97 -10.65
CA ARG A 20 -2.63 7.60 -11.95
C ARG A 20 -3.74 8.63 -11.86
N ILE A 21 -3.53 9.80 -12.44
CA ILE A 21 -4.53 10.85 -12.47
C ILE A 21 -5.64 10.44 -13.43
N ALA A 22 -6.85 10.20 -12.91
CA ALA A 22 -7.96 9.66 -13.68
C ALA A 22 -8.83 10.74 -14.33
N ARG A 23 -9.19 11.77 -13.54
CA ARG A 23 -10.08 12.86 -14.01
C ARG A 23 -10.00 14.08 -13.09
N THR A 24 -10.47 15.21 -13.60
CA THR A 24 -10.67 16.42 -12.79
C THR A 24 -11.88 16.29 -11.87
N HIS A 25 -11.88 17.04 -10.75
CA HIS A 25 -12.99 17.11 -9.81
C HIS A 25 -13.30 18.56 -9.44
N GLY A 26 -14.49 19.01 -9.80
CA GLY A 26 -14.91 20.38 -9.56
C GLY A 26 -14.15 21.41 -10.41
N ILE A 27 -14.31 22.67 -10.07
CA ILE A 27 -13.73 23.80 -10.83
C ILE A 27 -12.41 24.30 -10.25
N SER A 28 -12.03 23.84 -9.05
CA SER A 28 -10.88 24.33 -8.26
C SER A 28 -9.60 23.51 -8.46
N GLY A 29 -9.43 22.89 -9.64
CA GLY A 29 -8.18 22.19 -9.97
C GLY A 29 -7.92 20.86 -9.26
N HIS A 30 -8.89 20.33 -8.51
CA HIS A 30 -8.73 19.03 -7.85
C HIS A 30 -8.72 17.88 -8.86
N LEU A 31 -7.97 16.83 -8.53
CA LEU A 31 -7.79 15.65 -9.37
C LEU A 31 -8.20 14.38 -8.61
N ILE A 32 -8.92 13.49 -9.27
CA ILE A 32 -9.20 12.14 -8.76
C ILE A 32 -8.08 11.22 -9.23
N VAL A 33 -7.53 10.43 -8.31
CA VAL A 33 -6.43 9.52 -8.57
C VAL A 33 -6.91 8.08 -8.43
N ASP A 34 -6.55 7.23 -9.40
CA ASP A 34 -6.61 5.78 -9.28
C ASP A 34 -5.37 5.33 -8.52
N LEU A 35 -5.58 4.60 -7.43
CA LEU A 35 -4.50 4.18 -6.54
C LEU A 35 -3.73 2.98 -7.10
N GLU A 36 -2.40 3.06 -7.05
CA GLU A 36 -1.46 1.97 -7.35
C GLU A 36 -0.52 1.76 -6.15
N THR A 37 -1.06 1.88 -4.94
CA THR A 37 -0.34 1.70 -3.68
C THR A 37 -1.23 1.06 -2.63
N ASP A 38 -0.64 0.21 -1.80
CA ASP A 38 -1.31 -0.42 -0.65
C ASP A 38 -1.44 0.53 0.56
N PHE A 39 -0.71 1.64 0.55
CA PHE A 39 -0.66 2.62 1.65
C PHE A 39 -0.95 4.05 1.18
N PRO A 40 -2.19 4.33 0.73
CA PRO A 40 -2.54 5.63 0.18
C PRO A 40 -2.37 6.78 1.18
N GLU A 41 -2.62 6.56 2.47
CA GLU A 41 -2.49 7.57 3.52
C GLU A 41 -1.04 8.03 3.72
N GLN A 42 -0.08 7.17 3.39
CA GLN A 42 1.35 7.48 3.49
C GLN A 42 1.89 8.17 2.24
N ARG A 43 1.13 8.21 1.16
CA ARG A 43 1.51 8.79 -0.13
C ARG A 43 0.74 10.06 -0.44
N PHE A 44 -0.53 10.10 -0.07
CA PHE A 44 -1.44 11.19 -0.34
C PHE A 44 -1.83 11.88 0.96
N TYR A 45 -1.02 12.84 1.41
CA TYR A 45 -1.27 13.71 2.56
C TYR A 45 -0.83 15.14 2.24
N ALA A 46 -1.38 16.13 2.93
CA ALA A 46 -1.01 17.52 2.72
C ALA A 46 0.49 17.75 3.04
N GLY A 47 1.23 18.28 2.07
CA GLY A 47 2.68 18.45 2.12
C GLY A 47 3.48 17.32 1.46
N ALA A 48 2.85 16.23 1.02
CA ALA A 48 3.53 15.18 0.26
C ALA A 48 4.03 15.72 -1.08
N THR A 49 5.20 15.28 -1.51
CA THR A 49 5.76 15.56 -2.83
C THR A 49 5.59 14.34 -3.72
N LEU A 50 4.86 14.49 -4.82
CA LEU A 50 4.71 13.49 -5.85
C LEU A 50 5.38 13.97 -7.14
N HIS A 51 5.74 13.04 -8.00
CA HIS A 51 6.40 13.36 -9.26
C HIS A 51 5.53 12.91 -10.43
N VAL A 52 5.51 13.73 -11.51
CA VAL A 52 4.92 13.40 -12.79
C VAL A 52 5.97 13.58 -13.89
N HIS A 53 5.79 12.87 -15.00
CA HIS A 53 6.61 13.09 -16.18
C HIS A 53 5.74 13.69 -17.27
N ARG A 54 6.07 14.93 -17.68
CA ARG A 54 5.30 15.70 -18.67
C ARG A 54 6.26 16.45 -19.61
N ALA A 55 5.96 16.45 -20.91
CA ALA A 55 6.76 17.13 -21.94
C ALA A 55 8.27 16.78 -21.89
N GLY A 56 8.62 15.54 -21.51
CA GLY A 56 10.01 15.06 -21.42
C GLY A 56 10.76 15.51 -20.17
N GLN A 57 10.07 16.04 -19.16
CA GLN A 57 10.65 16.49 -17.90
C GLN A 57 9.88 15.92 -16.70
N THR A 58 10.60 15.66 -15.62
CA THR A 58 10.03 15.26 -14.35
C THR A 58 9.73 16.51 -13.52
N GLU A 59 8.44 16.70 -13.20
CA GLU A 59 7.94 17.81 -12.39
C GLU A 59 7.53 17.31 -11.01
N GLN A 60 7.75 18.14 -9.98
CA GLN A 60 7.28 17.89 -8.61
C GLN A 60 5.92 18.53 -8.41
N LEU A 61 4.99 17.78 -7.83
CA LEU A 61 3.68 18.22 -7.41
C LEU A 61 3.57 18.13 -5.89
N ILE A 62 3.35 19.25 -5.22
CA ILE A 62 3.14 19.30 -3.77
C ILE A 62 1.65 19.20 -3.48
N VAL A 63 1.28 18.20 -2.69
CA VAL A 63 -0.11 17.99 -2.27
C VAL A 63 -0.53 19.08 -1.27
N THR A 64 -1.60 19.80 -1.56
CA THR A 64 -2.16 20.84 -0.67
C THR A 64 -3.26 20.29 0.24
N ASN A 65 -4.10 19.40 -0.30
CA ASN A 65 -5.16 18.75 0.45
C ASN A 65 -5.53 17.39 -0.17
N VAL A 66 -6.09 16.51 0.64
CA VAL A 66 -6.59 15.21 0.21
C VAL A 66 -7.93 14.91 0.87
N ARG A 67 -8.85 14.38 0.11
CA ARG A 67 -10.13 13.87 0.61
C ARG A 67 -10.46 12.55 -0.05
N MET A 68 -10.76 11.53 0.73
CA MET A 68 -11.20 10.24 0.18
C MET A 68 -12.66 10.30 -0.26
N HIS A 69 -12.96 9.78 -1.44
CA HIS A 69 -14.29 9.64 -1.98
C HIS A 69 -14.43 8.32 -2.73
N GLN A 70 -15.30 7.42 -2.25
CA GLN A 70 -15.53 6.10 -2.84
C GLN A 70 -14.25 5.30 -3.08
N GLY A 71 -13.33 5.30 -2.09
CA GLY A 71 -12.05 4.59 -2.17
C GLY A 71 -10.98 5.26 -3.03
N ARG A 72 -11.24 6.44 -3.60
CA ARG A 72 -10.29 7.21 -4.41
C ARG A 72 -9.94 8.54 -3.74
N PRO A 73 -8.68 8.95 -3.71
CA PRO A 73 -8.32 10.27 -3.24
C PRO A 73 -8.69 11.34 -4.27
N ILE A 74 -9.30 12.42 -3.78
CA ILE A 74 -9.42 13.69 -4.48
C ILE A 74 -8.30 14.56 -3.93
N VAL A 75 -7.38 14.96 -4.80
CA VAL A 75 -6.12 15.62 -4.42
C VAL A 75 -6.07 17.02 -5.03
N GLY A 76 -5.73 18.01 -4.20
CA GLY A 76 -5.33 19.32 -4.64
C GLY A 76 -3.81 19.43 -4.67
N PHE A 77 -3.27 20.10 -5.69
CA PHE A 77 -1.83 20.32 -5.83
C PHE A 77 -1.52 21.82 -5.86
N ASP A 78 -0.37 22.20 -5.34
CA ASP A 78 0.11 23.57 -5.40
C ASP A 78 0.32 24.01 -6.85
N GLY A 79 -0.16 25.22 -7.21
CA GLY A 79 -0.10 25.75 -8.57
C GLY A 79 -1.16 25.19 -9.54
N ILE A 80 -2.06 24.29 -9.11
CA ILE A 80 -3.18 23.77 -9.92
C ILE A 80 -4.50 24.23 -9.28
N GLU A 81 -4.98 25.39 -9.71
CA GLU A 81 -6.12 26.07 -9.07
C GLU A 81 -7.39 26.08 -9.93
N THR A 82 -7.27 25.68 -11.21
CA THR A 82 -8.37 25.68 -12.16
C THR A 82 -8.53 24.33 -12.86
N MET A 83 -9.74 24.03 -13.33
CA MET A 83 -10.02 22.82 -14.08
C MET A 83 -9.15 22.71 -15.34
N THR A 84 -8.94 23.83 -16.07
CA THR A 84 -8.11 23.85 -17.27
C THR A 84 -6.65 23.46 -16.98
N GLN A 85 -6.08 23.95 -15.89
CA GLN A 85 -4.74 23.53 -15.46
C GLN A 85 -4.72 22.04 -15.09
N ALA A 86 -5.75 21.57 -14.37
CA ALA A 86 -5.85 20.18 -13.95
C ALA A 86 -5.99 19.21 -15.15
N GLU A 87 -6.66 19.62 -16.22
CA GLU A 87 -6.82 18.81 -17.44
C GLU A 87 -5.49 18.44 -18.10
N GLU A 88 -4.45 19.27 -17.95
CA GLU A 88 -3.12 19.00 -18.50
C GLU A 88 -2.42 17.81 -17.83
N PHE A 89 -2.88 17.37 -16.67
CA PHE A 89 -2.31 16.27 -15.90
C PHE A 89 -3.06 14.95 -16.07
N LEU A 90 -4.14 14.92 -16.82
CA LEU A 90 -4.95 13.71 -17.00
C LEU A 90 -4.14 12.57 -17.62
N GLY A 91 -4.30 11.38 -17.04
CA GLY A 91 -3.64 10.16 -17.48
C GLY A 91 -2.17 10.04 -17.03
N LEU A 92 -1.58 11.08 -16.44
CA LEU A 92 -0.20 11.01 -15.94
C LEU A 92 -0.09 10.11 -14.72
N GLU A 93 1.05 9.44 -14.64
CA GLU A 93 1.44 8.65 -13.47
C GLU A 93 1.96 9.55 -12.37
N LEU A 94 1.56 9.25 -11.14
CA LEU A 94 2.13 9.83 -9.93
C LEU A 94 3.14 8.86 -9.35
N ARG A 95 4.38 9.32 -9.16
CA ARG A 95 5.47 8.50 -8.67
C ARG A 95 6.18 9.13 -7.47
N VAL A 96 6.83 8.30 -6.68
CA VAL A 96 7.71 8.69 -5.58
C VAL A 96 9.07 8.01 -5.74
N PRO A 97 10.18 8.57 -5.23
CA PRO A 97 11.46 7.88 -5.20
C PRO A 97 11.32 6.49 -4.58
N ALA A 98 11.91 5.46 -5.19
CA ALA A 98 11.83 4.09 -4.67
C ALA A 98 12.39 3.98 -3.23
N THR A 99 13.33 4.86 -2.87
CA THR A 99 13.87 4.96 -1.51
C THR A 99 12.82 5.36 -0.47
N GLU A 100 11.78 6.10 -0.87
CA GLU A 100 10.67 6.45 0.02
C GLU A 100 9.71 5.28 0.24
N LEU A 101 9.68 4.30 -0.66
CA LEU A 101 8.89 3.07 -0.46
C LEU A 101 9.45 2.19 0.65
N VAL A 102 10.74 2.28 0.89
CA VAL A 102 11.47 1.46 1.88
C VAL A 102 11.21 1.90 3.32
N LEU A 103 10.68 3.12 3.51
CA LEU A 103 10.38 3.68 4.83
C LEU A 103 8.92 3.42 5.24
N LEU A 104 8.49 2.16 5.22
CA LEU A 104 7.30 1.78 5.95
C LEU A 104 7.58 1.94 7.46
N PRO A 105 6.64 2.48 8.25
CA PRO A 105 6.75 2.47 9.70
C PRO A 105 7.00 1.04 10.19
N GLU A 106 7.77 0.88 11.26
CA GLU A 106 7.98 -0.43 11.89
C GLU A 106 6.63 -1.13 12.10
N GLY A 107 6.55 -2.39 11.66
CA GLY A 107 5.32 -3.18 11.73
C GLY A 107 4.35 -2.99 10.56
N THR A 108 4.71 -2.22 9.54
CA THR A 108 3.93 -2.06 8.30
C THR A 108 4.62 -2.82 7.17
N TYR A 109 3.84 -3.61 6.42
CA TYR A 109 4.36 -4.48 5.35
C TYR A 109 3.50 -4.37 4.10
N TYR A 110 4.09 -4.49 2.92
CA TYR A 110 3.34 -4.64 1.69
C TYR A 110 2.66 -6.01 1.64
N ARG A 111 1.41 -6.06 1.18
CA ARG A 111 0.65 -7.33 1.10
C ARG A 111 1.38 -8.39 0.29
N HIS A 112 1.97 -8.01 -0.83
CA HIS A 112 2.70 -8.93 -1.70
C HIS A 112 3.98 -9.49 -1.05
N GLU A 113 4.57 -8.80 -0.07
CA GLU A 113 5.74 -9.28 0.68
C GLU A 113 5.37 -10.36 1.69
N LEU A 114 4.12 -10.34 2.19
CA LEU A 114 3.64 -11.32 3.17
C LEU A 114 3.12 -12.60 2.52
N ILE A 115 2.64 -12.53 1.26
CA ILE A 115 2.18 -13.70 0.51
C ILE A 115 3.38 -14.59 0.20
N GLY A 116 3.25 -15.92 0.48
CA GLY A 116 4.31 -16.90 0.35
C GLY A 116 5.19 -17.06 1.60
N CYS A 117 5.03 -16.21 2.62
CA CYS A 117 5.73 -16.40 3.89
C CYS A 117 5.19 -17.61 4.66
N ASN A 118 6.09 -18.37 5.28
CA ASN A 118 5.74 -19.43 6.22
C ASN A 118 5.36 -18.85 7.57
N VAL A 119 4.21 -19.26 8.07
CA VAL A 119 3.74 -18.91 9.42
C VAL A 119 4.11 -20.03 10.39
N GLN A 120 4.80 -19.67 11.46
CA GLN A 120 5.23 -20.60 12.49
C GLN A 120 4.96 -20.07 13.90
N LEU A 121 4.84 -20.97 14.86
CA LEU A 121 4.78 -20.62 16.27
C LEU A 121 6.16 -20.26 16.81
N SER A 122 6.20 -19.67 18.02
CA SER A 122 7.45 -19.28 18.70
C SER A 122 8.36 -20.46 19.04
N ASP A 123 7.81 -21.69 19.11
CA ASP A 123 8.56 -22.94 19.28
C ASP A 123 9.13 -23.51 17.97
N GLY A 124 8.87 -22.86 16.85
CA GLY A 124 9.34 -23.26 15.51
C GLY A 124 8.40 -24.19 14.75
N LEU A 125 7.23 -24.54 15.30
CA LEU A 125 6.24 -25.36 14.59
C LEU A 125 5.64 -24.56 13.42
N VAL A 126 5.86 -25.02 12.18
CA VAL A 126 5.29 -24.42 10.97
C VAL A 126 3.82 -24.79 10.86
N LEU A 127 2.96 -23.80 10.76
CA LEU A 127 1.51 -23.94 10.61
C LEU A 127 1.07 -23.99 9.16
N GLY A 128 1.72 -23.22 8.27
CA GLY A 128 1.38 -23.15 6.87
C GLY A 128 1.98 -21.92 6.18
N GLU A 129 1.48 -21.64 4.97
CA GLU A 129 1.94 -20.55 4.10
C GLU A 129 0.84 -19.49 3.92
N VAL A 130 1.20 -18.22 3.94
CA VAL A 130 0.28 -17.12 3.63
C VAL A 130 -0.09 -17.15 2.15
N ILE A 131 -1.37 -17.34 1.87
CA ILE A 131 -1.90 -17.35 0.49
C ILE A 131 -2.60 -16.05 0.12
N GLN A 132 -3.07 -15.29 1.11
CA GLN A 132 -3.78 -14.02 0.91
C GLN A 132 -3.70 -13.15 2.16
N VAL A 133 -3.79 -11.83 1.97
CA VAL A 133 -3.98 -10.85 3.04
C VAL A 133 -5.32 -10.16 2.81
N GLU A 134 -6.23 -10.25 3.79
CA GLU A 134 -7.56 -9.65 3.73
C GLU A 134 -7.71 -8.48 4.70
N GLY A 135 -8.65 -7.59 4.42
CA GLY A 135 -8.99 -6.45 5.27
C GLY A 135 -8.35 -5.14 4.82
N SER A 136 -8.55 -4.09 5.61
CA SER A 136 -7.99 -2.75 5.44
C SER A 136 -7.04 -2.43 6.59
N SER A 137 -6.41 -1.24 6.58
CA SER A 137 -5.45 -0.78 7.59
C SER A 137 -5.90 -0.94 9.05
N GLU A 138 -7.21 -0.97 9.32
CA GLU A 138 -7.76 -1.08 10.67
C GLU A 138 -8.09 -2.53 11.13
N GLY A 139 -7.95 -3.51 10.24
CA GLY A 139 -8.33 -4.89 10.56
C GLY A 139 -7.87 -5.91 9.51
N SER A 140 -6.58 -5.93 9.25
CA SER A 140 -6.00 -6.92 8.32
C SER A 140 -5.79 -8.27 8.98
N ARG A 141 -5.92 -9.35 8.18
CA ARG A 141 -5.65 -10.73 8.58
C ARG A 141 -4.95 -11.51 7.49
N LEU A 142 -4.10 -12.42 7.89
CA LEU A 142 -3.45 -13.37 7.01
C LEU A 142 -4.38 -14.57 6.80
N VAL A 143 -4.52 -14.99 5.56
CA VAL A 143 -5.11 -16.30 5.20
C VAL A 143 -3.95 -17.26 5.01
N VAL A 144 -3.84 -18.23 5.90
CA VAL A 144 -2.73 -19.18 5.94
C VAL A 144 -3.23 -20.56 5.53
N ARG A 145 -2.63 -21.16 4.52
CA ARG A 145 -2.92 -22.54 4.10
C ARG A 145 -2.20 -23.53 5.02
N ALA A 146 -2.96 -24.27 5.82
CA ALA A 146 -2.49 -25.30 6.73
C ALA A 146 -2.96 -26.68 6.28
N GLY A 147 -2.24 -27.30 5.35
CA GLY A 147 -2.65 -28.54 4.71
C GLY A 147 -3.91 -28.35 3.85
N SER A 148 -5.02 -29.00 4.23
CA SER A 148 -6.34 -28.84 3.59
C SER A 148 -7.18 -27.69 4.15
N ASP A 149 -6.73 -27.07 5.23
CA ASP A 149 -7.47 -26.04 5.96
C ASP A 149 -6.88 -24.65 5.74
N GLU A 150 -7.70 -23.63 5.99
CA GLU A 150 -7.29 -22.23 6.00
C GLU A 150 -7.40 -21.70 7.42
N LEU A 151 -6.31 -21.07 7.90
CA LEU A 151 -6.27 -20.40 9.18
C LEU A 151 -6.32 -18.89 8.94
N LEU A 152 -7.18 -18.20 9.68
CA LEU A 152 -7.25 -16.72 9.66
C LEU A 152 -6.47 -16.20 10.87
N VAL A 153 -5.35 -15.52 10.61
CA VAL A 153 -4.49 -14.96 11.64
C VAL A 153 -4.59 -13.44 11.59
N PRO A 154 -5.07 -12.77 12.65
CA PRO A 154 -5.07 -11.31 12.70
C PRO A 154 -3.65 -10.75 12.57
N LEU A 155 -3.47 -9.78 11.68
CA LEU A 155 -2.17 -9.12 11.45
C LEU A 155 -2.01 -7.97 12.45
N VAL A 156 -1.71 -8.33 13.71
CA VAL A 156 -1.53 -7.39 14.82
C VAL A 156 -0.28 -7.76 15.62
N ASN A 157 0.43 -6.76 16.15
CA ASN A 157 1.75 -6.94 16.77
C ASN A 157 1.77 -7.90 17.96
N HIS A 158 0.66 -8.04 18.71
CA HIS A 158 0.58 -8.97 19.84
C HIS A 158 0.31 -10.42 19.43
N ILE A 159 -0.03 -10.69 18.17
CA ILE A 159 -0.17 -12.02 17.59
C ILE A 159 1.00 -12.32 16.66
N CYS A 160 1.29 -11.43 15.70
CA CYS A 160 2.43 -11.54 14.80
C CYS A 160 3.66 -10.91 15.47
N VAL A 161 4.33 -11.68 16.31
CA VAL A 161 5.44 -11.18 17.16
C VAL A 161 6.72 -10.92 16.38
N LYS A 162 6.87 -11.53 15.21
CA LYS A 162 8.02 -11.30 14.31
C LYS A 162 7.58 -11.49 12.86
N ILE A 163 7.89 -10.53 12.03
CA ILE A 163 7.59 -10.58 10.59
C ILE A 163 8.87 -10.25 9.83
N GLU A 164 9.38 -11.21 9.07
CA GLU A 164 10.59 -11.10 8.25
C GLU A 164 10.30 -11.53 6.81
N PRO A 165 9.69 -10.66 5.98
CA PRO A 165 9.29 -11.01 4.62
C PRO A 165 10.47 -11.44 3.74
N LYS A 166 11.63 -10.78 3.91
CA LYS A 166 12.85 -11.14 3.17
C LYS A 166 13.37 -12.55 3.50
N ALA A 167 13.11 -13.05 4.70
CA ALA A 167 13.43 -14.41 5.11
C ALA A 167 12.27 -15.38 4.81
N GLY A 168 11.11 -14.86 4.38
CA GLY A 168 9.92 -15.65 4.12
C GLY A 168 9.27 -16.22 5.38
N VAL A 169 9.39 -15.55 6.54
CA VAL A 169 8.94 -16.09 7.84
C VAL A 169 8.11 -15.08 8.61
N ILE A 170 7.00 -15.57 9.17
CA ILE A 170 6.15 -14.85 10.13
C ILE A 170 6.02 -15.73 11.38
N VAL A 171 6.48 -15.22 12.53
CA VAL A 171 6.32 -15.90 13.82
C VAL A 171 5.09 -15.35 14.53
N ILE A 172 4.22 -16.25 14.98
CA ILE A 172 3.01 -15.90 15.71
C ILE A 172 3.00 -16.49 17.10
N ASP A 173 2.37 -15.74 18.03
CA ASP A 173 2.04 -16.19 19.39
C ASP A 173 0.53 -16.01 19.61
N PRO A 174 -0.31 -16.94 19.08
CA PRO A 174 -1.75 -16.80 19.14
C PRO A 174 -2.27 -17.11 20.54
N PRO A 175 -3.28 -16.37 21.06
CA PRO A 175 -3.94 -16.73 22.30
C PRO A 175 -4.61 -18.10 22.18
N SER A 176 -4.74 -18.79 23.32
CA SER A 176 -5.38 -20.11 23.40
C SER A 176 -6.76 -20.10 22.75
N GLY A 177 -7.03 -21.05 21.85
CA GLY A 177 -8.31 -21.19 21.13
C GLY A 177 -8.38 -20.49 19.77
N LEU A 178 -7.46 -19.57 19.41
CA LEU A 178 -7.50 -18.89 18.10
C LEU A 178 -7.34 -19.89 16.95
N LEU A 179 -6.42 -20.85 17.08
CA LEU A 179 -6.18 -21.87 16.05
C LEU A 179 -7.29 -22.94 15.99
N GLU A 180 -8.00 -23.17 17.10
CA GLU A 180 -9.09 -24.14 17.20
C GLU A 180 -10.41 -23.60 16.63
N LEU A 181 -10.72 -22.32 16.85
CA LEU A 181 -11.88 -21.65 16.31
C LEU A 181 -11.90 -21.67 14.76
N ASN A 182 -10.74 -21.57 14.14
CA ASN A 182 -10.58 -21.60 12.69
C ASN A 182 -10.87 -22.99 12.09
N LYS A 183 -10.67 -24.08 12.84
CA LYS A 183 -11.03 -25.45 12.42
C LYS A 183 -12.53 -25.72 12.48
N THR A 184 -13.26 -25.03 13.34
CA THR A 184 -14.70 -25.25 13.58
C THR A 184 -15.60 -24.50 12.59
N ALA A 185 -15.13 -23.41 12.00
CA ALA A 185 -15.92 -22.58 11.08
C ALA A 185 -16.31 -23.28 9.77
N LYS A 186 -15.55 -24.29 9.32
CA LYS A 186 -15.86 -25.08 8.10
C LYS A 186 -17.00 -26.10 8.30
N GLN A 187 -17.38 -26.46 9.53
CA GLN A 187 -18.45 -27.44 9.76
C GLN A 187 -19.87 -26.84 9.75
N GLN A 188 -20.03 -25.53 9.78
CA GLN A 188 -21.33 -24.87 9.80
C GLN A 188 -21.76 -24.23 8.46
N GLY A 189 -20.92 -24.24 7.44
CA GLY A 189 -21.21 -23.68 6.11
C GLY A 189 -21.77 -24.64 5.06
N GLY A 190 -22.06 -25.88 5.41
CA GLY A 190 -22.58 -26.92 4.53
C GLY A 190 -24.03 -27.28 4.83
N ARG A 191 -24.98 -26.43 4.42
CA ARG A 191 -26.40 -26.82 4.20
C ARG A 191 -27.02 -25.92 3.17
#